data_91060fefc18db83a1ed93ba2be1cd81f
#
_entry.id   91060fefc18db83a1ed93ba2be1cd81f
#
_cell.length_a   1.000
_cell.length_b   1.000
_cell.length_c   1.000
_cell.angle_alpha   90.00
_cell.angle_beta   90.00
_cell.angle_gamma   90.00
#
_symmetry.space_group_name_H-M   'P 1'
#
loop_
_entity.id
_entity.type
_entity.pdbx_description
1 polymer ?
#
loop_
_entity_poly.entity_id
_entity_poly.type
_entity_poly.pdbx_seq_one_letter_code
_entity_poly.pdbx_strand_id
1 'polypeptide(L)'
;FPVHPDLALAGLLPSLDTPHHMRREDISLYREGVVVENKLSATGCYVNVGLSSEAYIARPIKPGVRLTVELDDPECGTESKTVGNTIPMRGAQASSKSTPTGEAIAPTTPRAKHGLYWGYQTRLAKTFSEIFTDCPYKGGYDLLIGHSTNGRPIDEVNGELYSQQAVSGRKHILVVFGGNVGIENCVDSDETLATPGRDAESLFDYWVNLCPTRGSKIVRTEELVFAGLGSLRPAIFALKASK
;
A
#
# COMPACT_ATOMS: atom_id res chain seq x y z
N PHE A 1 13.79 5.14 -5.82
CA PHE A 1 14.60 5.68 -4.72
C PHE A 1 16.07 5.42 -5.06
N PRO A 2 17.00 6.32 -4.70
CA PRO A 2 18.41 6.02 -4.81
C PRO A 2 18.76 4.81 -3.92
N VAL A 3 19.81 4.08 -4.32
CA VAL A 3 20.31 2.97 -3.50
C VAL A 3 20.77 3.54 -2.15
N HIS A 4 20.17 3.05 -1.07
CA HIS A 4 20.48 3.48 0.30
C HIS A 4 21.24 2.35 1.02
N PRO A 5 22.26 2.66 1.83
CA PRO A 5 23.01 1.64 2.58
C PRO A 5 22.14 0.70 3.39
N ASP A 6 21.09 1.22 4.03
CA ASP A 6 20.15 0.43 4.84
C ASP A 6 19.33 -0.58 4.02
N LEU A 7 19.25 -0.41 2.70
CA LEU A 7 18.57 -1.32 1.77
C LEU A 7 19.51 -2.36 1.16
N ALA A 8 20.81 -2.36 1.50
CA ALA A 8 21.80 -3.25 0.91
C ALA A 8 21.46 -4.74 1.05
N LEU A 9 20.79 -5.09 2.15
CA LEU A 9 20.38 -6.47 2.46
C LEU A 9 18.90 -6.75 2.12
N ALA A 10 18.17 -5.79 1.58
CA ALA A 10 16.74 -5.96 1.28
C ALA A 10 16.49 -7.12 0.29
N GLY A 11 17.42 -7.39 -0.62
CA GLY A 11 17.32 -8.49 -1.56
C GLY A 11 17.45 -9.89 -0.95
N LEU A 12 17.88 -10.00 0.32
CA LEU A 12 17.92 -11.26 1.06
C LEU A 12 16.59 -11.61 1.73
N LEU A 13 15.68 -10.66 1.82
CA LEU A 13 14.34 -10.90 2.37
C LEU A 13 13.51 -11.74 1.39
N PRO A 14 12.66 -12.66 1.88
CA PRO A 14 11.71 -13.36 1.04
C PRO A 14 10.82 -12.37 0.28
N SER A 15 10.50 -12.68 -0.97
CA SER A 15 9.57 -11.89 -1.75
C SER A 15 8.19 -11.89 -1.12
N LEU A 16 7.57 -10.71 -1.02
CA LEU A 16 6.19 -10.58 -0.57
C LEU A 16 5.24 -11.02 -1.71
N ASP A 17 4.36 -11.96 -1.41
CA ASP A 17 3.27 -12.35 -2.31
C ASP A 17 2.10 -11.37 -2.12
N THR A 18 2.19 -10.24 -2.79
CA THR A 18 1.22 -9.14 -2.65
C THR A 18 0.01 -9.33 -3.57
N PRO A 19 -1.21 -8.94 -3.14
CA PRO A 19 -2.45 -9.18 -3.91
C PRO A 19 -2.47 -8.58 -5.31
N HIS A 20 -1.69 -7.55 -5.58
CA HIS A 20 -1.61 -6.89 -6.89
C HIS A 20 -0.52 -7.45 -7.80
N HIS A 21 0.27 -8.42 -7.32
CA HIS A 21 1.21 -9.18 -8.14
C HIS A 21 0.52 -10.47 -8.61
N MET A 22 -0.27 -10.33 -9.67
CA MET A 22 -1.07 -11.43 -10.23
C MET A 22 -0.19 -12.54 -10.76
N ARG A 23 -0.60 -13.78 -10.52
CA ARG A 23 0.00 -14.97 -11.14
C ARG A 23 -0.51 -15.10 -12.59
N ARG A 24 0.13 -15.99 -13.34
CA ARG A 24 -0.23 -16.20 -14.75
C ARG A 24 -1.68 -16.69 -14.92
N GLU A 25 -2.16 -17.47 -13.95
CA GLU A 25 -3.49 -18.05 -13.95
C GLU A 25 -4.60 -17.12 -13.44
N ASP A 26 -4.21 -16.01 -12.83
CA ASP A 26 -5.19 -15.07 -12.27
C ASP A 26 -5.81 -14.23 -13.38
N ILE A 27 -7.13 -14.20 -13.44
CA ILE A 27 -7.87 -13.29 -14.33
C ILE A 27 -7.96 -11.94 -13.64
N SER A 28 -7.41 -10.90 -14.27
CA SER A 28 -7.44 -9.56 -13.72
C SER A 28 -7.42 -8.51 -14.82
N LEU A 29 -8.27 -7.50 -14.67
CA LEU A 29 -8.29 -6.33 -15.54
C LEU A 29 -6.99 -5.52 -15.44
N TYR A 30 -6.37 -5.50 -14.26
CA TYR A 30 -5.16 -4.75 -13.99
C TYR A 30 -3.98 -5.67 -13.71
N ARG A 31 -2.83 -5.32 -14.27
CA ARG A 31 -1.57 -6.02 -13.98
C ARG A 31 -0.41 -5.05 -13.86
N GLU A 32 0.53 -5.37 -12.98
CA GLU A 32 1.83 -4.72 -12.96
C GLU A 32 2.72 -5.32 -14.04
N GLY A 33 3.51 -4.48 -14.71
CA GLY A 33 4.41 -4.96 -15.73
C GLY A 33 5.66 -4.12 -15.87
N VAL A 34 6.61 -4.64 -16.64
CA VAL A 34 7.87 -3.98 -16.97
C VAL A 34 8.05 -3.94 -18.49
N VAL A 35 8.39 -2.77 -19.02
CA VAL A 35 8.65 -2.59 -20.46
C VAL A 35 9.88 -3.39 -20.88
N VAL A 36 9.71 -4.21 -21.93
CA VAL A 36 10.76 -5.12 -22.45
C VAL A 36 11.71 -4.36 -23.37
N GLU A 37 13.03 -4.62 -23.24
CA GLU A 37 14.07 -3.89 -23.97
C GLU A 37 14.06 -4.13 -25.47
N ASN A 38 13.79 -5.36 -25.92
CA ASN A 38 14.08 -5.81 -27.29
C ASN A 38 12.89 -5.67 -28.27
N LYS A 39 11.78 -5.03 -27.86
CA LYS A 39 10.56 -4.94 -28.65
C LYS A 39 9.96 -3.52 -28.63
N LEU A 40 10.81 -2.53 -28.90
CA LEU A 40 10.35 -1.14 -29.04
C LEU A 40 9.90 -0.89 -30.48
N SER A 41 8.75 -0.26 -30.62
CA SER A 41 8.22 0.29 -31.89
C SER A 41 8.09 1.79 -31.77
N ALA A 42 8.11 2.49 -32.90
CA ALA A 42 7.82 3.92 -32.95
C ALA A 42 6.40 4.24 -32.46
N THR A 43 5.49 3.27 -32.52
CA THR A 43 4.06 3.42 -32.18
C THR A 43 3.67 2.84 -30.84
N GLY A 44 4.56 2.04 -30.21
CA GLY A 44 4.20 1.38 -28.95
C GLY A 44 5.36 0.59 -28.33
N CYS A 45 5.07 -0.10 -27.24
CA CYS A 45 6.03 -0.96 -26.55
C CYS A 45 5.35 -2.26 -26.09
N TYR A 46 6.16 -3.26 -25.81
CA TYR A 46 5.73 -4.50 -25.20
C TYR A 46 6.09 -4.53 -23.71
N VAL A 47 5.16 -5.03 -22.92
CA VAL A 47 5.25 -5.04 -21.46
C VAL A 47 5.09 -6.47 -20.95
N ASN A 48 6.05 -6.95 -20.19
CA ASN A 48 5.93 -8.21 -19.49
C ASN A 48 5.01 -7.99 -18.26
N VAL A 49 3.80 -8.48 -18.36
CA VAL A 49 2.74 -8.41 -17.32
C VAL A 49 2.55 -9.74 -16.58
N GLY A 50 3.49 -10.67 -16.73
CA GLY A 50 3.44 -12.00 -16.08
C GLY A 50 2.48 -12.99 -16.74
N LEU A 51 2.00 -12.71 -17.96
CA LEU A 51 1.21 -13.64 -18.78
C LEU A 51 2.12 -14.53 -19.66
N SER A 52 1.50 -15.44 -20.42
CA SER A 52 2.23 -16.30 -21.38
C SER A 52 2.89 -15.52 -22.53
N SER A 53 2.36 -14.34 -22.85
CA SER A 53 2.90 -13.41 -23.82
C SER A 53 2.88 -11.99 -23.27
N GLU A 54 3.77 -11.13 -23.81
CA GLU A 54 3.82 -9.72 -23.43
C GLU A 54 2.60 -8.97 -23.94
N ALA A 55 2.13 -7.99 -23.19
CA ALA A 55 1.05 -7.11 -23.57
C ALA A 55 1.59 -5.96 -24.46
N TYR A 56 0.88 -5.64 -25.53
CA TYR A 56 1.20 -4.48 -26.38
C TYR A 56 0.48 -3.24 -25.86
N ILE A 57 1.24 -2.17 -25.71
CA ILE A 57 0.75 -0.84 -25.32
C ILE A 57 1.02 0.13 -26.47
N ALA A 58 -0.03 0.78 -27.00
CA ALA A 58 0.06 1.72 -28.11
C ALA A 58 0.63 3.10 -27.69
N ARG A 59 1.71 3.06 -26.89
CA ARG A 59 2.45 4.22 -26.39
C ARG A 59 3.92 3.87 -26.25
N PRO A 60 4.86 4.64 -26.81
CA PRO A 60 6.29 4.41 -26.60
C PRO A 60 6.69 4.77 -25.17
N ILE A 61 7.20 3.80 -24.43
CA ILE A 61 7.70 3.97 -23.06
C ILE A 61 9.10 3.36 -23.00
N LYS A 62 9.99 3.98 -22.23
CA LYS A 62 11.39 3.52 -22.10
C LYS A 62 11.45 2.10 -21.52
N PRO A 63 12.39 1.26 -21.99
CA PRO A 63 12.64 -0.04 -21.44
C PRO A 63 12.96 0.00 -19.94
N GLY A 64 12.61 -1.06 -19.22
CA GLY A 64 12.86 -1.18 -17.79
C GLY A 64 11.90 -0.37 -16.90
N VAL A 65 11.03 0.46 -17.49
CA VAL A 65 10.02 1.19 -16.72
C VAL A 65 8.95 0.22 -16.23
N ARG A 66 8.67 0.26 -14.94
CA ARG A 66 7.55 -0.45 -14.32
C ARG A 66 6.28 0.40 -14.42
N LEU A 67 5.17 -0.23 -14.77
CA LEU A 67 3.89 0.45 -14.96
C LEU A 67 2.70 -0.47 -14.64
N THR A 68 1.57 0.14 -14.36
CA THR A 68 0.29 -0.54 -14.22
C THR A 68 -0.40 -0.54 -15.58
N VAL A 69 -0.87 -1.71 -16.02
CA VAL A 69 -1.57 -1.92 -17.28
C VAL A 69 -3.02 -2.29 -17.00
N GLU A 70 -3.95 -1.60 -17.65
CA GLU A 70 -5.35 -2.00 -17.79
C GLU A 70 -5.45 -2.80 -19.09
N LEU A 71 -5.80 -4.09 -18.98
CA LEU A 71 -5.93 -4.99 -20.14
C LEU A 71 -7.28 -4.79 -20.80
N ASP A 72 -7.31 -4.84 -22.14
CA ASP A 72 -8.56 -4.78 -22.92
C ASP A 72 -9.39 -6.05 -22.72
N ASP A 73 -8.71 -7.20 -22.58
CA ASP A 73 -9.31 -8.49 -22.29
C ASP A 73 -8.58 -9.17 -21.12
N PRO A 74 -9.23 -9.25 -19.94
CA PRO A 74 -8.62 -9.84 -18.74
C PRO A 74 -8.31 -11.33 -18.85
N GLU A 75 -8.96 -12.05 -19.76
CA GLU A 75 -8.77 -13.51 -19.96
C GLU A 75 -7.68 -13.80 -20.99
N CYS A 76 -7.29 -12.82 -21.80
CA CYS A 76 -6.29 -12.98 -22.84
C CYS A 76 -4.92 -13.32 -22.25
N GLY A 77 -4.33 -14.42 -22.68
CA GLY A 77 -2.98 -14.86 -22.25
C GLY A 77 -2.92 -15.53 -20.87
N THR A 78 -4.05 -15.69 -20.18
CA THR A 78 -4.12 -16.45 -18.92
C THR A 78 -4.09 -17.95 -19.22
N GLU A 79 -3.38 -18.73 -18.38
CA GLU A 79 -3.43 -20.18 -18.42
C GLU A 79 -4.56 -20.67 -17.50
N SER A 80 -5.65 -21.16 -18.09
CA SER A 80 -6.72 -21.77 -17.30
C SER A 80 -6.20 -22.98 -16.53
N LYS A 81 -6.23 -22.96 -15.21
CA LYS A 81 -6.05 -24.15 -14.40
C LYS A 81 -7.26 -25.05 -14.64
N THR A 82 -7.06 -26.14 -15.35
CA THR A 82 -8.00 -27.28 -15.32
C THR A 82 -7.96 -27.85 -13.90
N VAL A 83 -8.84 -27.38 -13.03
CA VAL A 83 -9.09 -28.04 -11.74
C VAL A 83 -9.71 -29.38 -12.07
N GLY A 84 -9.07 -30.47 -11.61
CA GLY A 84 -9.30 -31.83 -11.97
C GLY A 84 -10.77 -32.26 -12.10
N ASN A 85 -10.99 -33.19 -13.06
CA ASN A 85 -12.19 -34.00 -13.27
C ASN A 85 -13.51 -33.28 -13.58
N THR A 86 -13.51 -32.43 -14.60
CA THR A 86 -14.74 -32.15 -15.33
C THR A 86 -14.53 -32.51 -16.81
N ILE A 87 -15.36 -33.41 -17.34
CA ILE A 87 -15.39 -33.84 -18.74
C ILE A 87 -15.40 -32.60 -19.63
N PRO A 88 -14.49 -32.45 -20.63
CA PRO A 88 -14.47 -31.29 -21.49
C PRO A 88 -15.80 -31.21 -22.24
N MET A 89 -16.61 -30.22 -21.94
CA MET A 89 -17.73 -29.86 -22.81
C MET A 89 -17.12 -29.43 -24.16
N ARG A 90 -17.49 -30.19 -25.18
CA ARG A 90 -17.17 -30.00 -26.58
C ARG A 90 -17.64 -28.57 -26.99
N GLY A 91 -16.71 -27.59 -27.07
CA GLY A 91 -17.02 -26.23 -27.49
C GLY A 91 -16.21 -25.11 -26.82
N ALA A 92 -15.39 -25.38 -25.81
CA ALA A 92 -14.41 -24.39 -25.35
C ALA A 92 -13.31 -24.34 -26.39
N GLN A 93 -13.42 -23.40 -27.34
CA GLN A 93 -12.30 -23.01 -28.19
C GLN A 93 -11.22 -22.49 -27.25
N ALA A 94 -10.04 -23.11 -27.31
CA ALA A 94 -8.83 -22.53 -26.76
C ALA A 94 -8.78 -21.09 -27.29
N SER A 95 -8.84 -20.10 -26.40
CA SER A 95 -8.75 -18.70 -26.75
C SER A 95 -7.49 -18.53 -27.62
N SER A 96 -7.70 -18.00 -28.81
CA SER A 96 -6.66 -17.76 -29.80
C SER A 96 -5.45 -17.11 -29.10
N LYS A 97 -4.23 -17.48 -29.50
CA LYS A 97 -2.96 -16.85 -29.10
C LYS A 97 -2.89 -15.40 -29.60
N SER A 98 -3.88 -14.60 -29.24
CA SER A 98 -3.84 -13.15 -29.50
C SER A 98 -2.90 -12.52 -28.49
N THR A 99 -2.03 -11.64 -28.97
CA THR A 99 -1.18 -10.82 -28.09
C THR A 99 -2.09 -9.98 -27.20
N PRO A 100 -1.94 -10.06 -25.86
CA PRO A 100 -2.69 -9.17 -24.98
C PRO A 100 -2.46 -7.71 -25.33
N THR A 101 -3.51 -6.89 -25.30
CA THR A 101 -3.43 -5.44 -25.52
C THR A 101 -3.97 -4.73 -24.28
N GLY A 102 -3.57 -3.48 -24.12
CA GLY A 102 -4.04 -2.68 -22.98
C GLY A 102 -3.46 -1.28 -22.98
N GLU A 103 -3.76 -0.55 -21.93
CA GLU A 103 -3.33 0.82 -21.73
C GLU A 103 -2.48 0.98 -20.46
N ALA A 104 -1.44 1.81 -20.54
CA ALA A 104 -0.67 2.21 -19.38
C ALA A 104 -1.43 3.27 -18.57
N ILE A 105 -1.76 2.95 -17.35
CA ILE A 105 -2.57 3.80 -16.46
C ILE A 105 -1.80 4.23 -15.22
N ALA A 106 -2.33 5.21 -14.48
CA ALA A 106 -1.77 5.62 -13.21
C ALA A 106 -1.94 4.49 -12.15
N PRO A 107 -0.92 4.21 -11.31
CA PRO A 107 -1.00 3.17 -10.27
C PRO A 107 -2.13 3.37 -9.26
N THR A 108 -2.66 4.58 -9.17
CA THR A 108 -3.79 4.94 -8.30
C THR A 108 -5.14 4.53 -8.87
N THR A 109 -5.23 4.26 -10.19
CA THR A 109 -6.49 3.98 -10.91
C THR A 109 -7.22 2.75 -10.38
N PRO A 110 -6.59 1.58 -10.16
CA PRO A 110 -7.29 0.40 -9.63
C PRO A 110 -7.96 0.66 -8.28
N ARG A 111 -7.29 1.42 -7.41
CA ARG A 111 -7.86 1.83 -6.13
C ARG A 111 -9.01 2.81 -6.29
N ALA A 112 -8.82 3.84 -7.11
CA ALA A 112 -9.81 4.90 -7.28
C ALA A 112 -11.09 4.43 -7.99
N LYS A 113 -10.96 3.60 -9.06
CA LYS A 113 -12.10 3.11 -9.84
C LYS A 113 -12.81 1.91 -9.19
N HIS A 114 -12.05 0.97 -8.61
CA HIS A 114 -12.58 -0.34 -8.20
C HIS A 114 -12.32 -0.68 -6.72
N GLY A 115 -11.69 0.21 -5.95
CA GLY A 115 -11.37 -0.04 -4.54
C GLY A 115 -10.36 -1.18 -4.31
N LEU A 116 -9.61 -1.57 -5.35
CA LEU A 116 -8.64 -2.64 -5.28
C LEU A 116 -7.38 -2.20 -4.56
N TYR A 117 -6.79 -3.10 -3.78
CA TYR A 117 -5.44 -2.89 -3.26
C TYR A 117 -4.43 -2.95 -4.41
N TRP A 118 -3.62 -1.89 -4.53
CA TRP A 118 -2.63 -1.77 -5.60
C TRP A 118 -1.28 -1.25 -5.07
N GLY A 119 -0.81 -1.89 -4.00
CA GLY A 119 0.40 -1.48 -3.31
C GLY A 119 0.19 -0.24 -2.42
N TYR A 120 1.30 0.32 -1.97
CA TYR A 120 1.36 1.53 -1.18
C TYR A 120 2.24 2.58 -1.88
N GLN A 121 2.03 3.83 -1.54
CA GLN A 121 2.86 4.94 -2.00
C GLN A 121 3.77 5.38 -0.86
N THR A 122 5.04 5.58 -1.17
CA THR A 122 6.02 6.11 -0.22
C THR A 122 6.23 7.59 -0.47
N ARG A 123 6.16 8.38 0.58
CA ARG A 123 6.45 9.80 0.60
C ARG A 123 7.50 10.07 1.68
N LEU A 124 8.48 10.88 1.36
CA LEU A 124 9.46 11.36 2.35
C LEU A 124 9.00 12.71 2.88
N ALA A 125 9.00 12.86 4.19
CA ALA A 125 8.87 14.14 4.89
C ALA A 125 10.22 14.47 5.54
N LYS A 126 10.72 15.66 5.35
CA LYS A 126 12.02 16.09 5.91
C LYS A 126 11.88 16.54 7.35
N THR A 127 10.72 17.09 7.69
CA THR A 127 10.39 17.57 9.02
C THR A 127 9.11 16.89 9.50
N PHE A 128 8.86 16.95 10.79
CA PHE A 128 7.65 16.39 11.37
C PHE A 128 6.39 17.10 10.86
N SER A 129 6.44 18.40 10.71
CA SER A 129 5.35 19.23 10.18
C SER A 129 4.98 18.89 8.73
N GLU A 130 5.97 18.50 7.90
CA GLU A 130 5.70 18.07 6.51
C GLU A 130 4.81 16.82 6.41
N ILE A 131 4.70 16.02 7.47
CA ILE A 131 3.75 14.89 7.52
C ILE A 131 2.33 15.39 7.26
N PHE A 132 1.99 16.56 7.79
CA PHE A 132 0.67 17.16 7.72
C PHE A 132 0.53 18.14 6.54
N THR A 133 1.53 19.01 6.33
CA THR A 133 1.47 20.05 5.29
C THR A 133 1.50 19.48 3.88
N ASP A 134 2.28 18.43 3.66
CA ASP A 134 2.40 17.74 2.38
C ASP A 134 1.43 16.56 2.26
N CYS A 135 0.31 16.60 2.99
CA CYS A 135 -0.70 15.57 2.91
C CYS A 135 -1.22 15.40 1.47
N PRO A 136 -1.22 14.18 0.91
CA PRO A 136 -1.67 13.94 -0.46
C PRO A 136 -3.19 14.01 -0.63
N TYR A 137 -3.94 14.14 0.47
CA TYR A 137 -5.39 14.14 0.45
C TYR A 137 -5.94 15.56 0.58
N LYS A 138 -6.88 15.89 -0.30
CA LYS A 138 -7.58 17.17 -0.23
C LYS A 138 -8.39 17.23 1.08
N GLY A 139 -8.04 18.16 1.96
CA GLY A 139 -8.66 18.31 3.30
C GLY A 139 -7.87 17.66 4.43
N GLY A 140 -6.71 17.04 4.14
CA GLY A 140 -5.84 16.47 5.17
C GLY A 140 -6.24 15.07 5.62
N TYR A 141 -5.79 14.71 6.81
CA TYR A 141 -6.17 13.46 7.48
C TYR A 141 -7.38 13.70 8.40
N ASP A 142 -8.30 12.75 8.43
CA ASP A 142 -9.55 12.84 9.21
C ASP A 142 -9.39 12.34 10.65
N LEU A 143 -8.36 11.56 10.92
CA LEU A 143 -8.04 11.00 12.23
C LEU A 143 -6.54 10.87 12.40
N LEU A 144 -6.03 11.40 13.49
CA LEU A 144 -4.61 11.43 13.82
C LEU A 144 -4.36 10.58 15.07
N ILE A 145 -3.59 9.52 14.94
CA ILE A 145 -3.22 8.63 16.04
C ILE A 145 -1.70 8.66 16.20
N GLY A 146 -1.22 9.16 17.33
CA GLY A 146 0.20 9.15 17.69
C GLY A 146 0.52 8.02 18.66
N HIS A 147 1.63 7.31 18.42
CA HIS A 147 2.15 6.34 19.36
C HIS A 147 3.22 6.93 20.27
N SER A 148 3.00 6.84 21.57
CA SER A 148 4.03 7.09 22.57
C SER A 148 3.90 6.10 23.73
N THR A 149 5.03 5.84 24.40
CA THR A 149 5.04 5.05 25.65
C THR A 149 4.33 5.79 26.78
N ASN A 150 4.18 7.10 26.67
CA ASN A 150 3.49 7.96 27.63
C ASN A 150 1.99 8.11 27.30
N GLY A 151 1.54 7.55 26.16
CA GLY A 151 0.15 7.60 25.74
C GLY A 151 -0.75 6.65 26.56
N ARG A 152 -2.05 6.83 26.42
CA ARG A 152 -3.04 5.95 27.04
C ARG A 152 -2.90 4.52 26.49
N PRO A 153 -2.97 3.49 27.34
CA PRO A 153 -2.95 2.09 26.88
C PRO A 153 -4.03 1.84 25.81
N ILE A 154 -3.66 1.12 24.74
CA ILE A 154 -4.59 0.79 23.64
C ILE A 154 -5.86 0.10 24.14
N ASP A 155 -5.75 -0.74 25.17
CA ASP A 155 -6.86 -1.49 25.75
C ASP A 155 -7.93 -0.57 26.36
N GLU A 156 -7.54 0.59 26.86
CA GLU A 156 -8.45 1.61 27.40
C GLU A 156 -9.10 2.44 26.28
N VAL A 157 -8.39 2.65 25.17
CA VAL A 157 -8.81 3.52 24.06
C VAL A 157 -9.63 2.73 23.03
N ASN A 158 -9.48 1.41 22.98
CA ASN A 158 -10.15 0.56 21.99
C ASN A 158 -11.66 0.79 21.94
N GLY A 159 -12.34 0.89 23.08
CA GLY A 159 -13.78 1.14 23.12
C GLY A 159 -14.19 2.46 22.44
N GLU A 160 -13.39 3.49 22.59
CA GLU A 160 -13.59 4.80 21.97
C GLU A 160 -13.32 4.75 20.46
N LEU A 161 -12.19 4.10 20.07
CA LEU A 161 -11.81 3.93 18.66
C LEU A 161 -12.80 3.04 17.89
N TYR A 162 -13.38 2.03 18.55
CA TYR A 162 -14.38 1.14 17.95
C TYR A 162 -15.77 1.77 17.90
N SER A 163 -16.02 2.81 18.67
CA SER A 163 -17.29 3.50 18.59
C SER A 163 -17.46 4.02 17.16
N GLN A 164 -18.59 3.73 16.54
CA GLN A 164 -18.88 4.15 15.16
C GLN A 164 -18.71 5.66 14.95
N GLN A 165 -18.79 6.45 16.02
CA GLN A 165 -18.63 7.90 15.96
C GLN A 165 -17.18 8.36 15.76
N ALA A 166 -16.18 7.66 16.33
CA ALA A 166 -14.79 8.06 16.19
C ALA A 166 -14.26 7.83 14.77
N VAL A 167 -14.73 6.81 14.08
CA VAL A 167 -14.16 6.31 12.82
C VAL A 167 -15.16 6.40 11.66
N SER A 168 -16.47 6.54 11.94
CA SER A 168 -17.53 6.63 10.91
C SER A 168 -17.35 7.84 10.01
N GLY A 169 -17.34 7.60 8.71
CA GLY A 169 -17.19 8.65 7.69
C GLY A 169 -15.78 9.13 7.44
N ARG A 170 -14.79 8.73 8.23
CA ARG A 170 -13.38 9.09 8.06
C ARG A 170 -12.76 8.25 6.95
N LYS A 171 -12.04 8.89 6.03
CA LYS A 171 -11.45 8.25 4.86
C LYS A 171 -9.93 8.09 4.98
N HIS A 172 -9.29 9.02 5.66
CA HIS A 172 -7.84 9.15 5.72
C HIS A 172 -7.37 9.18 7.17
N ILE A 173 -6.92 8.04 7.65
CA ILE A 173 -6.36 7.89 8.99
C ILE A 173 -4.85 7.95 8.90
N LEU A 174 -4.24 8.80 9.73
CA LEU A 174 -2.81 8.84 9.93
C LEU A 174 -2.46 8.15 11.25
N VAL A 175 -1.56 7.18 11.20
CA VAL A 175 -0.96 6.58 12.40
C VAL A 175 0.52 6.90 12.38
N VAL A 176 1.01 7.58 13.41
CA VAL A 176 2.43 7.98 13.52
C VAL A 176 3.12 7.11 14.56
N PHE A 177 4.23 6.50 14.15
CA PHE A 177 5.12 5.76 15.02
C PHE A 177 6.44 6.52 15.15
N GLY A 178 6.85 6.81 16.36
CA GLY A 178 8.18 7.35 16.63
C GLY A 178 9.26 6.31 16.39
N GLY A 179 10.48 6.77 16.11
CA GLY A 179 11.66 5.93 16.15
C GLY A 179 12.05 5.60 17.60
N ASN A 180 13.28 5.13 17.82
CA ASN A 180 13.79 4.76 19.15
C ASN A 180 13.72 5.90 20.17
N VAL A 181 13.70 7.14 19.72
CA VAL A 181 13.66 8.34 20.55
C VAL A 181 12.26 8.92 20.77
N GLY A 182 11.25 8.33 20.12
CA GLY A 182 9.85 8.76 20.24
C GLY A 182 9.46 9.90 19.30
N ILE A 183 8.15 10.16 19.22
CA ILE A 183 7.58 11.30 18.46
C ILE A 183 7.97 12.63 19.10
N GLU A 184 8.03 12.67 20.42
CA GLU A 184 8.36 13.84 21.21
C GLU A 184 9.68 14.48 20.76
N ASN A 185 10.71 13.66 20.55
CA ASN A 185 12.00 14.15 20.05
C ASN A 185 11.94 14.61 18.57
N CYS A 186 11.08 13.97 17.76
CA CYS A 186 10.87 14.41 16.38
C CYS A 186 10.22 15.80 16.33
N VAL A 187 9.27 16.06 17.23
CA VAL A 187 8.61 17.37 17.39
C VAL A 187 9.60 18.43 17.86
N ASP A 188 10.42 18.12 18.89
CA ASP A 188 11.45 19.05 19.39
C ASP A 188 12.53 19.36 18.34
N SER A 189 12.77 18.45 17.40
CA SER A 189 13.75 18.64 16.32
C SER A 189 13.21 19.45 15.14
N ASP A 190 11.93 19.76 15.11
CA ASP A 190 11.28 20.50 14.03
C ASP A 190 11.16 21.98 14.41
N GLU A 191 12.10 22.80 13.93
CA GLU A 191 12.15 24.25 14.18
C GLU A 191 10.92 25.02 13.65
N THR A 192 10.10 24.39 12.80
CA THR A 192 8.90 25.02 12.24
C THR A 192 7.68 24.86 13.14
N LEU A 193 7.74 23.96 14.13
CA LEU A 193 6.68 23.75 15.10
C LEU A 193 6.90 24.62 16.34
N ALA A 194 5.84 25.32 16.75
CA ALA A 194 5.83 26.06 18.00
C ALA A 194 5.56 25.17 19.23
N THR A 195 5.09 23.94 19.01
CA THR A 195 4.73 22.98 20.05
C THR A 195 5.98 22.27 20.53
N PRO A 196 6.30 22.30 21.83
CA PRO A 196 7.41 21.50 22.35
C PRO A 196 7.05 20.01 22.39
N GLY A 197 8.05 19.15 22.30
CA GLY A 197 7.84 17.70 22.24
C GLY A 197 7.07 17.11 23.42
N ARG A 198 7.22 17.69 24.63
CA ARG A 198 6.42 17.30 25.80
C ARG A 198 4.92 17.47 25.61
N ASP A 199 4.51 18.36 24.72
CA ASP A 199 3.11 18.68 24.40
C ASP A 199 2.69 18.07 23.03
N ALA A 200 3.49 17.14 22.50
CA ALA A 200 3.25 16.47 21.21
C ALA A 200 1.88 15.78 21.12
N GLU A 201 1.32 15.34 22.25
CA GLU A 201 -0.04 14.79 22.35
C GLU A 201 -1.08 15.73 21.71
N SER A 202 -0.92 17.05 21.87
CA SER A 202 -1.87 18.05 21.35
C SER A 202 -1.99 18.08 19.82
N LEU A 203 -1.05 17.46 19.11
CA LEU A 203 -1.07 17.33 17.65
C LEU A 203 -1.93 16.17 17.13
N PHE A 204 -2.47 15.34 18.01
CA PHE A 204 -3.19 14.12 17.68
C PHE A 204 -4.57 14.09 18.31
N ASP A 205 -5.52 13.41 17.65
CA ASP A 205 -6.84 13.11 18.23
C ASP A 205 -6.72 12.02 19.30
N TYR A 206 -5.79 11.07 19.10
CA TYR A 206 -5.50 10.00 20.04
C TYR A 206 -3.99 9.84 20.25
N TRP A 207 -3.58 9.90 21.51
CA TRP A 207 -2.22 9.64 21.93
C TRP A 207 -2.16 8.34 22.70
N VAL A 208 -1.60 7.29 22.06
CA VAL A 208 -1.83 5.90 22.46
C VAL A 208 -0.54 5.12 22.65
N ASN A 209 -0.46 4.38 23.74
CA ASN A 209 0.54 3.34 23.91
C ASN A 209 -0.01 2.04 23.26
N LEU A 210 0.51 1.71 22.07
CA LEU A 210 0.07 0.56 21.28
C LEU A 210 0.68 -0.78 21.77
N CYS A 211 1.62 -0.73 22.72
CA CYS A 211 2.26 -1.92 23.28
C CYS A 211 2.50 -1.73 24.81
N PRO A 212 1.42 -1.66 25.62
CA PRO A 212 1.54 -1.24 27.03
C PRO A 212 2.26 -2.26 27.92
N THR A 213 2.08 -3.56 27.70
CA THR A 213 2.60 -4.64 28.56
C THR A 213 3.79 -5.37 27.94
N ARG A 214 4.74 -4.61 27.42
CA ARG A 214 5.92 -5.17 26.79
C ARG A 214 6.95 -5.66 27.83
N GLY A 215 7.61 -6.77 27.52
CA GLY A 215 8.66 -7.34 28.37
C GLY A 215 10.03 -6.66 28.25
N SER A 216 10.22 -5.75 27.26
CA SER A 216 11.44 -4.99 27.06
C SER A 216 11.23 -3.49 27.24
N LYS A 217 12.29 -2.77 27.62
CA LYS A 217 12.24 -1.31 27.74
C LYS A 217 12.06 -0.62 26.37
N ILE A 218 12.63 -1.21 25.33
CA ILE A 218 12.62 -0.68 23.97
C ILE A 218 12.00 -1.74 23.07
N VAL A 219 11.06 -1.33 22.23
CA VAL A 219 10.50 -2.14 21.14
C VAL A 219 11.02 -1.54 19.84
N ARG A 220 11.50 -2.37 18.93
CA ARG A 220 11.95 -1.92 17.61
C ARG A 220 10.77 -1.35 16.84
N THR A 221 11.03 -0.34 16.02
CA THR A 221 9.96 0.36 15.28
C THR A 221 9.16 -0.59 14.40
N GLU A 222 9.82 -1.53 13.71
CA GLU A 222 9.15 -2.53 12.87
C GLU A 222 8.25 -3.48 13.66
N GLU A 223 8.66 -3.89 14.86
CA GLU A 223 7.86 -4.73 15.77
C GLU A 223 6.65 -3.94 16.30
N LEU A 224 6.89 -2.68 16.64
CA LEU A 224 5.86 -1.77 17.12
C LEU A 224 4.81 -1.48 16.04
N VAL A 225 5.24 -1.23 14.81
CA VAL A 225 4.33 -1.02 13.67
C VAL A 225 3.45 -2.25 13.45
N PHE A 226 4.06 -3.45 13.48
CA PHE A 226 3.32 -4.69 13.29
C PHE A 226 2.30 -4.93 14.41
N ALA A 227 2.72 -4.84 15.67
CA ALA A 227 1.86 -5.01 16.83
C ALA A 227 0.76 -3.94 16.89
N GLY A 228 1.14 -2.68 16.68
CA GLY A 228 0.23 -1.54 16.73
C GLY A 228 -0.83 -1.57 15.64
N LEU A 229 -0.47 -1.89 14.39
CA LEU A 229 -1.44 -2.07 13.32
C LEU A 229 -2.34 -3.28 13.56
N GLY A 230 -1.82 -4.35 14.18
CA GLY A 230 -2.61 -5.50 14.62
C GLY A 230 -3.68 -5.10 15.64
N SER A 231 -3.31 -4.30 16.63
CA SER A 231 -4.21 -3.80 17.67
C SER A 231 -5.26 -2.81 17.13
N LEU A 232 -4.86 -1.96 16.18
CA LEU A 232 -5.77 -0.98 15.55
C LEU A 232 -6.64 -1.60 14.44
N ARG A 233 -6.28 -2.79 13.95
CA ARG A 233 -6.98 -3.43 12.82
C ARG A 233 -8.50 -3.51 12.98
N PRO A 234 -9.07 -3.97 14.11
CA PRO A 234 -10.52 -4.04 14.27
C PRO A 234 -11.19 -2.67 14.14
N ALA A 235 -10.62 -1.60 14.73
CA ALA A 235 -11.14 -0.24 14.61
C ALA A 235 -11.13 0.25 13.15
N ILE A 236 -10.01 0.02 12.44
CA ILE A 236 -9.85 0.42 11.04
C ILE A 236 -10.80 -0.37 10.12
N PHE A 237 -11.06 -1.65 10.38
CA PHE A 237 -11.92 -2.48 9.54
C PHE A 237 -13.41 -2.36 9.85
N ALA A 238 -13.80 -1.95 11.05
CA ALA A 238 -15.19 -1.62 11.38
C ALA A 238 -15.77 -0.56 10.43
N LEU A 239 -14.89 0.29 9.85
CA LEU A 239 -15.24 1.27 8.81
C LEU A 239 -15.76 0.67 7.50
N LYS A 240 -15.34 -0.55 7.14
CA LYS A 240 -15.74 -1.19 5.88
C LYS A 240 -17.07 -1.91 5.96
N ALA A 241 -17.53 -2.25 7.16
CA ALA A 241 -18.76 -3.01 7.38
C ALA A 241 -20.04 -2.14 7.35
N SER A 242 -19.90 -0.81 7.31
CA SER A 242 -21.02 0.15 7.35
C SER A 242 -21.42 0.69 5.98
N LYS A 243 -21.11 -0.03 4.89
CA LYS A 243 -21.52 0.32 3.51
C LYS A 243 -22.52 -0.68 2.98
#